data_b0bfa0cc8c038d7bba1c6a0f6cc574ed
#
_entry.id   b0bfa0cc8c038d7bba1c6a0f6cc574ed
#
_cell.length_a   1.000
_cell.length_b   1.000
_cell.length_c   1.000
_cell.angle_alpha   90.00
_cell.angle_beta   90.00
_cell.angle_gamma   90.00
#
_symmetry.space_group_name_H-M   'P 1'
#
loop_
_entity.id
_entity.type
_entity.pdbx_description
1 polymer ?
#
loop_
_entity_poly.entity_id
_entity_poly.type
_entity_poly.pdbx_seq_one_letter_code
_entity_poly.pdbx_strand_id
1 'polypeptide(L)'
;GLPRFVPATNYAASFGFQWNIHARTQLDSHSGLPISHDRLWAAIGGKADLTGQRVLEAGSGAGRFTEVLAASGADVTTFDYSSAVDANAANQAPSPRLHLFQGDIFNIPLAEASFDKVICLGVLQHTPDPEAAFRSLAKYVKPGGQLVVDAYTRNFAALLQWKYVLRPITRRMRKEPLYRLIEVVTPPLVPAAKFLRR
;
A
#
# COMPACT_ATOMS: atom_id res chain seq x y z
N GLY A 1 13.12 -16.23 -6.42
CA GLY A 1 13.05 -14.80 -6.07
C GLY A 1 11.84 -14.14 -6.73
N LEU A 2 11.43 -12.99 -6.27
CA LEU A 2 10.33 -12.24 -6.87
C LEU A 2 10.73 -11.66 -8.24
N PRO A 3 9.86 -11.72 -9.27
CA PRO A 3 10.07 -10.99 -10.52
C PRO A 3 10.13 -9.46 -10.27
N ARG A 4 11.06 -8.76 -10.94
CA ARG A 4 11.23 -7.31 -10.79
C ARG A 4 11.33 -6.65 -12.15
N PHE A 5 10.45 -5.69 -12.41
CA PHE A 5 10.31 -4.97 -13.68
C PHE A 5 10.64 -3.48 -13.54
N VAL A 6 11.32 -3.09 -12.47
CA VAL A 6 11.68 -1.70 -12.15
C VAL A 6 13.12 -1.59 -11.68
N PRO A 7 13.77 -0.40 -11.80
CA PRO A 7 15.10 -0.16 -11.26
C PRO A 7 15.17 -0.39 -9.74
N ALA A 8 16.32 -0.84 -9.25
CA ALA A 8 16.57 -1.07 -7.82
C ALA A 8 16.42 0.21 -6.98
N THR A 9 16.74 1.38 -7.56
CA THR A 9 16.57 2.69 -6.94
C THR A 9 15.48 3.48 -7.67
N ASN A 10 14.47 3.94 -6.92
CA ASN A 10 13.34 4.66 -7.47
C ASN A 10 12.75 5.66 -6.45
N TYR A 11 11.79 6.50 -6.86
CA TYR A 11 11.19 7.54 -6.00
C TYR A 11 10.46 6.96 -4.76
N ALA A 12 10.05 5.69 -4.80
CA ALA A 12 9.35 5.03 -3.71
C ALA A 12 10.29 4.34 -2.70
N ALA A 13 11.61 4.52 -2.81
CA ALA A 13 12.60 3.86 -1.94
C ALA A 13 12.39 4.15 -0.44
N SER A 14 11.76 5.29 -0.06
CA SER A 14 11.41 5.57 1.34
C SER A 14 10.26 4.69 1.85
N PHE A 15 9.31 4.35 1.01
CA PHE A 15 8.25 3.39 1.36
C PHE A 15 8.85 1.99 1.52
N GLY A 16 9.73 1.56 0.62
CA GLY A 16 10.44 0.30 0.75
C GLY A 16 11.19 0.19 2.07
N PHE A 17 11.97 1.22 2.44
CA PHE A 17 12.67 1.27 3.72
C PHE A 17 11.70 1.16 4.91
N GLN A 18 10.65 1.98 4.94
CA GLN A 18 9.67 2.01 6.03
C GLN A 18 8.98 0.65 6.20
N TRP A 19 8.48 0.07 5.11
CA TRP A 19 7.69 -1.15 5.20
C TRP A 19 8.53 -2.41 5.41
N ASN A 20 9.82 -2.41 5.08
CA ASN A 20 10.71 -3.50 5.46
C ASN A 20 11.07 -3.46 6.95
N ILE A 21 11.16 -2.27 7.57
CA ILE A 21 11.37 -2.15 9.03
C ILE A 21 10.07 -2.45 9.80
N HIS A 22 8.94 -1.94 9.33
CA HIS A 22 7.64 -2.09 9.98
C HIS A 22 6.74 -3.08 9.24
N ALA A 23 7.31 -4.22 8.83
CA ALA A 23 6.69 -5.15 7.90
C ALA A 23 5.29 -5.63 8.34
N ARG A 24 5.05 -5.78 9.62
CA ARG A 24 3.82 -6.40 10.15
C ARG A 24 2.83 -5.44 10.80
N THR A 25 3.20 -4.16 10.99
CA THR A 25 2.41 -3.21 11.80
C THR A 25 0.99 -2.95 11.29
N GLN A 26 0.72 -3.18 10.01
CA GLN A 26 -0.59 -2.98 9.40
C GLN A 26 -1.35 -4.28 9.09
N LEU A 27 -0.79 -5.44 9.40
CA LEU A 27 -1.47 -6.72 9.21
C LEU A 27 -2.52 -6.94 10.29
N ASP A 28 -3.71 -7.35 9.89
CA ASP A 28 -4.79 -7.67 10.82
C ASP A 28 -4.43 -8.91 11.65
N SER A 29 -3.75 -9.89 11.06
CA SER A 29 -3.22 -11.08 11.77
C SER A 29 -2.20 -10.73 12.86
N HIS A 30 -1.48 -9.61 12.73
CA HIS A 30 -0.51 -9.16 13.73
C HIS A 30 -1.14 -8.26 14.80
N SER A 31 -2.03 -7.36 14.40
CA SER A 31 -2.71 -6.43 15.32
C SER A 31 -3.84 -7.08 16.11
N GLY A 32 -4.42 -8.17 15.62
CA GLY A 32 -5.64 -8.80 16.15
C GLY A 32 -6.91 -7.98 15.89
N LEU A 33 -6.85 -6.93 15.06
CA LEU A 33 -7.96 -6.03 14.74
C LEU A 33 -8.28 -6.08 13.24
N PRO A 34 -9.56 -6.16 12.82
CA PRO A 34 -9.95 -6.30 11.41
C PRO A 34 -9.93 -4.97 10.64
N ILE A 35 -8.90 -4.14 10.84
CA ILE A 35 -8.85 -2.77 10.29
C ILE A 35 -8.69 -2.79 8.76
N SER A 36 -7.82 -3.64 8.25
CA SER A 36 -7.59 -3.76 6.80
C SER A 36 -8.73 -4.50 6.13
N HIS A 37 -9.26 -5.53 6.78
CA HIS A 37 -10.45 -6.26 6.36
C HIS A 37 -11.64 -5.31 6.18
N ASP A 38 -12.03 -4.59 7.24
CA ASP A 38 -13.21 -3.74 7.20
C ASP A 38 -13.07 -2.60 6.19
N ARG A 39 -11.87 -2.01 6.09
CA ARG A 39 -11.60 -0.96 5.10
C ARG A 39 -11.68 -1.47 3.66
N LEU A 40 -11.13 -2.65 3.38
CA LEU A 40 -11.17 -3.24 2.04
C LEU A 40 -12.59 -3.54 1.61
N TRP A 41 -13.37 -4.22 2.46
CA TRP A 41 -14.75 -4.58 2.13
C TRP A 41 -15.68 -3.38 2.04
N ALA A 42 -15.49 -2.36 2.87
CA ALA A 42 -16.19 -1.09 2.72
C ALA A 42 -15.88 -0.41 1.38
N ALA A 43 -14.63 -0.45 0.93
CA ALA A 43 -14.21 0.15 -0.34
C ALA A 43 -14.75 -0.63 -1.57
N ILE A 44 -14.77 -1.96 -1.51
CA ILE A 44 -15.29 -2.82 -2.59
C ILE A 44 -16.82 -2.76 -2.67
N GLY A 45 -17.49 -2.48 -1.55
CA GLY A 45 -18.97 -2.47 -1.48
C GLY A 45 -19.58 -3.87 -1.60
N GLY A 46 -18.87 -4.92 -1.21
CA GLY A 46 -19.27 -6.31 -1.41
C GLY A 46 -19.00 -7.23 -0.23
N LYS A 47 -19.25 -8.50 -0.45
CA LYS A 47 -19.03 -9.58 0.50
C LYS A 47 -17.57 -10.05 0.49
N ALA A 48 -17.15 -10.70 1.58
CA ALA A 48 -15.81 -11.21 1.80
C ALA A 48 -15.41 -12.45 0.94
N ASP A 49 -16.23 -12.85 -0.03
CA ASP A 49 -15.98 -13.99 -0.92
C ASP A 49 -15.74 -13.51 -2.36
N LEU A 50 -14.52 -13.69 -2.85
CA LEU A 50 -14.09 -13.39 -4.21
C LEU A 50 -13.64 -14.67 -4.94
N THR A 51 -14.11 -15.84 -4.51
CA THR A 51 -13.77 -17.13 -5.13
C THR A 51 -14.05 -17.10 -6.65
N GLY A 52 -13.03 -17.50 -7.43
CA GLY A 52 -13.08 -17.52 -8.88
C GLY A 52 -12.87 -16.15 -9.56
N GLN A 53 -12.73 -15.06 -8.80
CA GLN A 53 -12.40 -13.75 -9.36
C GLN A 53 -10.89 -13.55 -9.44
N ARG A 54 -10.44 -12.90 -10.50
CA ARG A 54 -9.07 -12.41 -10.65
C ARG A 54 -8.98 -10.98 -10.14
N VAL A 55 -8.13 -10.75 -9.15
CA VAL A 55 -7.95 -9.46 -8.50
C VAL A 55 -6.54 -8.95 -8.71
N LEU A 56 -6.40 -7.70 -9.17
CA LEU A 56 -5.12 -6.97 -9.20
C LEU A 56 -5.08 -5.98 -8.04
N GLU A 57 -4.07 -6.10 -7.19
CA GLU A 57 -3.75 -5.12 -6.15
C GLU A 57 -2.52 -4.32 -6.56
N ALA A 58 -2.67 -2.99 -6.71
CA ALA A 58 -1.60 -2.08 -7.06
C ALA A 58 -1.14 -1.27 -5.84
N GLY A 59 0.15 -1.34 -5.51
CA GLY A 59 0.74 -0.67 -4.36
C GLY A 59 0.49 -1.42 -3.04
N SER A 60 0.87 -2.68 -3.02
CA SER A 60 0.62 -3.60 -1.91
C SER A 60 1.32 -3.24 -0.60
N GLY A 61 2.41 -2.45 -0.65
CA GLY A 61 3.24 -2.19 0.51
C GLY A 61 3.74 -3.49 1.15
N ALA A 62 3.55 -3.60 2.47
CA ALA A 62 3.89 -4.81 3.24
C ALA A 62 2.79 -5.88 3.24
N GLY A 63 1.72 -5.72 2.43
CA GLY A 63 0.72 -6.76 2.23
C GLY A 63 -0.53 -6.69 3.10
N ARG A 64 -0.88 -5.49 3.61
CA ARG A 64 -2.05 -5.34 4.50
C ARG A 64 -3.37 -5.74 3.85
N PHE A 65 -3.57 -5.43 2.56
CA PHE A 65 -4.77 -5.84 1.84
C PHE A 65 -4.55 -7.16 1.09
N THR A 66 -3.30 -7.47 0.73
CA THR A 66 -2.92 -8.78 0.17
C THR A 66 -3.34 -9.92 1.09
N GLU A 67 -3.13 -9.79 2.41
CA GLU A 67 -3.56 -10.79 3.41
C GLU A 67 -5.07 -11.06 3.33
N VAL A 68 -5.86 -10.00 3.28
CA VAL A 68 -7.33 -10.09 3.22
C VAL A 68 -7.81 -10.66 1.88
N LEU A 69 -7.20 -10.21 0.77
CA LEU A 69 -7.52 -10.70 -0.57
C LEU A 69 -7.15 -12.18 -0.74
N ALA A 70 -5.99 -12.61 -0.25
CA ALA A 70 -5.58 -14.01 -0.29
C ALA A 70 -6.55 -14.91 0.49
N ALA A 71 -7.08 -14.43 1.61
CA ALA A 71 -8.09 -15.14 2.40
C ALA A 71 -9.48 -15.19 1.75
N SER A 72 -9.78 -14.31 0.79
CA SER A 72 -11.10 -14.21 0.14
C SER A 72 -11.38 -15.26 -0.94
N GLY A 73 -10.44 -16.14 -1.24
CA GLY A 73 -10.56 -17.15 -2.29
C GLY A 73 -10.23 -16.66 -3.72
N ALA A 74 -9.90 -15.39 -3.89
CA ALA A 74 -9.52 -14.81 -5.19
C ALA A 74 -8.20 -15.38 -5.75
N ASP A 75 -8.04 -15.27 -7.06
CA ASP A 75 -6.74 -15.34 -7.74
C ASP A 75 -6.13 -13.94 -7.72
N VAL A 76 -5.16 -13.72 -6.82
CA VAL A 76 -4.61 -12.40 -6.50
C VAL A 76 -3.28 -12.19 -7.20
N THR A 77 -3.21 -11.16 -8.02
CA THR A 77 -1.95 -10.62 -8.52
C THR A 77 -1.69 -9.29 -7.81
N THR A 78 -0.53 -9.14 -7.19
CA THR A 78 -0.21 -7.95 -6.41
C THR A 78 1.19 -7.44 -6.70
N PHE A 79 1.39 -6.12 -6.68
CA PHE A 79 2.69 -5.51 -6.90
C PHE A 79 2.88 -4.22 -6.12
N ASP A 80 4.14 -3.87 -5.90
CA ASP A 80 4.56 -2.57 -5.39
C ASP A 80 5.76 -2.05 -6.20
N TYR A 81 5.86 -0.73 -6.33
CA TYR A 81 6.99 -0.10 -7.00
C TYR A 81 8.26 -0.12 -6.16
N SER A 82 8.12 -0.11 -4.85
CA SER A 82 9.21 -0.13 -3.88
C SER A 82 9.64 -1.55 -3.51
N SER A 83 10.72 -1.67 -2.77
CA SER A 83 11.14 -2.93 -2.15
C SER A 83 10.22 -3.41 -1.01
N ALA A 84 9.13 -2.71 -0.70
CA ALA A 84 8.12 -3.17 0.26
C ALA A 84 7.49 -4.50 -0.14
N VAL A 85 7.48 -4.82 -1.44
CA VAL A 85 7.04 -6.13 -1.95
C VAL A 85 7.78 -7.31 -1.32
N ASP A 86 9.02 -7.12 -0.83
CA ASP A 86 9.78 -8.15 -0.12
C ASP A 86 9.15 -8.46 1.24
N ALA A 87 8.73 -7.40 1.97
CA ALA A 87 7.99 -7.56 3.22
C ALA A 87 6.62 -8.23 2.96
N ASN A 88 5.92 -7.85 1.89
CA ASN A 88 4.68 -8.52 1.52
C ASN A 88 4.90 -10.02 1.29
N ALA A 89 5.88 -10.39 0.47
CA ALA A 89 6.19 -11.79 0.21
C ALA A 89 6.56 -12.59 1.47
N ALA A 90 7.27 -11.95 2.41
CA ALA A 90 7.63 -12.58 3.69
C ALA A 90 6.42 -12.74 4.63
N ASN A 91 5.41 -11.91 4.48
CA ASN A 91 4.21 -11.92 5.31
C ASN A 91 3.13 -12.91 4.83
N GLN A 92 3.16 -13.31 3.55
CA GLN A 92 2.14 -14.19 2.99
C GLN A 92 2.57 -15.66 3.01
N ALA A 93 1.62 -16.55 3.28
CA ALA A 93 1.83 -17.98 3.05
C ALA A 93 1.90 -18.26 1.54
N PRO A 94 2.77 -19.18 1.11
CA PRO A 94 2.81 -19.62 -0.29
C PRO A 94 1.43 -20.13 -0.76
N SER A 95 0.98 -19.62 -1.90
CA SER A 95 -0.30 -20.03 -2.48
C SER A 95 -0.19 -20.03 -4.00
N PRO A 96 -0.74 -21.04 -4.70
CA PRO A 96 -0.80 -21.05 -6.17
C PRO A 96 -1.72 -19.95 -6.74
N ARG A 97 -2.52 -19.29 -5.89
CA ARG A 97 -3.42 -18.19 -6.27
C ARG A 97 -2.90 -16.82 -5.83
N LEU A 98 -1.64 -16.71 -5.41
CA LEU A 98 -1.05 -15.43 -5.02
C LEU A 98 0.24 -15.18 -5.81
N HIS A 99 0.22 -14.18 -6.66
CA HIS A 99 1.30 -13.80 -7.56
C HIS A 99 1.84 -12.42 -7.19
N LEU A 100 3.11 -12.34 -6.77
CA LEU A 100 3.76 -11.10 -6.37
C LEU A 100 4.87 -10.73 -7.34
N PHE A 101 4.99 -9.44 -7.64
CA PHE A 101 6.12 -8.90 -8.39
C PHE A 101 6.42 -7.43 -7.99
N GLN A 102 7.61 -6.95 -8.31
CA GLN A 102 7.93 -5.52 -8.21
C GLN A 102 7.69 -4.87 -9.57
N GLY A 103 6.79 -3.86 -9.62
CA GLY A 103 6.34 -3.27 -10.88
C GLY A 103 5.95 -1.81 -10.77
N ASP A 104 5.84 -1.15 -11.94
CA ASP A 104 5.44 0.24 -12.07
C ASP A 104 3.97 0.33 -12.48
N ILE A 105 3.19 1.15 -11.75
CA ILE A 105 1.79 1.41 -12.02
C ILE A 105 1.54 2.01 -13.41
N PHE A 106 2.56 2.68 -13.98
CA PHE A 106 2.50 3.26 -15.32
C PHE A 106 2.85 2.25 -16.42
N ASN A 107 3.50 1.13 -16.07
CA ASN A 107 3.92 0.10 -17.02
C ASN A 107 3.78 -1.29 -16.41
N ILE A 108 2.54 -1.74 -16.22
CA ILE A 108 2.22 -3.03 -15.60
C ILE A 108 2.42 -4.14 -16.64
N PRO A 109 3.28 -5.16 -16.39
CA PRO A 109 3.62 -6.20 -17.34
C PRO A 109 2.56 -7.32 -17.40
N LEU A 110 1.28 -6.95 -17.51
CA LEU A 110 0.14 -7.86 -17.52
C LEU A 110 -0.76 -7.56 -18.71
N ALA A 111 -1.63 -8.50 -19.07
CA ALA A 111 -2.62 -8.30 -20.12
C ALA A 111 -3.71 -7.33 -19.67
N GLU A 112 -4.09 -6.38 -20.54
CA GLU A 112 -5.20 -5.47 -20.32
C GLU A 112 -6.54 -6.25 -20.25
N ALA A 113 -7.56 -5.63 -19.66
CA ALA A 113 -8.92 -6.18 -19.50
C ALA A 113 -8.95 -7.62 -18.95
N SER A 114 -8.08 -7.95 -17.99
CA SER A 114 -7.91 -9.33 -17.50
C SER A 114 -8.31 -9.56 -16.05
N PHE A 115 -8.71 -8.51 -15.32
CA PHE A 115 -9.09 -8.60 -13.90
C PHE A 115 -10.54 -8.23 -13.67
N ASP A 116 -11.21 -8.99 -12.80
CA ASP A 116 -12.59 -8.71 -12.38
C ASP A 116 -12.63 -7.52 -11.43
N LYS A 117 -11.55 -7.34 -10.62
CA LYS A 117 -11.34 -6.18 -9.77
C LYS A 117 -9.90 -5.70 -9.85
N VAL A 118 -9.74 -4.37 -9.91
CA VAL A 118 -8.44 -3.70 -9.74
C VAL A 118 -8.54 -2.78 -8.53
N ILE A 119 -7.64 -2.97 -7.56
CA ILE A 119 -7.68 -2.31 -6.26
C ILE A 119 -6.40 -1.52 -6.04
N CYS A 120 -6.53 -0.24 -5.69
CA CYS A 120 -5.40 0.65 -5.42
C CYS A 120 -5.75 1.60 -4.28
N LEU A 121 -5.46 1.20 -3.05
CA LEU A 121 -5.86 1.93 -1.84
C LEU A 121 -4.64 2.53 -1.12
N GLY A 122 -4.67 3.85 -0.91
CA GLY A 122 -3.61 4.60 -0.22
C GLY A 122 -2.35 4.83 -1.05
N VAL A 123 -2.44 4.79 -2.38
CA VAL A 123 -1.29 4.79 -3.29
C VAL A 123 -1.28 5.97 -4.27
N LEU A 124 -2.38 6.27 -4.94
CA LEU A 124 -2.43 7.23 -6.05
C LEU A 124 -1.80 8.59 -5.71
N GLN A 125 -2.06 9.13 -4.52
CA GLN A 125 -1.53 10.40 -4.04
C GLN A 125 0.00 10.42 -3.85
N HIS A 126 0.65 9.27 -3.91
CA HIS A 126 2.10 9.10 -3.79
C HIS A 126 2.79 8.89 -5.13
N THR A 127 2.03 8.75 -6.21
CA THR A 127 2.56 8.67 -7.56
C THR A 127 2.92 10.06 -8.10
N PRO A 128 3.83 10.17 -9.07
CA PRO A 128 4.15 11.45 -9.72
C PRO A 128 2.96 12.08 -10.43
N ASP A 129 2.08 11.25 -11.01
CA ASP A 129 0.86 11.66 -11.72
C ASP A 129 -0.30 10.73 -11.32
N PRO A 130 -1.13 11.13 -10.34
CA PRO A 130 -2.26 10.33 -9.88
C PRO A 130 -3.33 10.07 -10.96
N GLU A 131 -3.52 11.01 -11.88
CA GLU A 131 -4.50 10.86 -12.95
C GLU A 131 -4.04 9.83 -14.00
N ALA A 132 -2.78 9.93 -14.43
CA ALA A 132 -2.20 8.94 -15.34
C ALA A 132 -2.16 7.55 -14.70
N ALA A 133 -1.85 7.45 -13.41
CA ALA A 133 -1.89 6.19 -12.66
C ALA A 133 -3.30 5.58 -12.62
N PHE A 134 -4.33 6.40 -12.36
CA PHE A 134 -5.72 5.95 -12.41
C PHE A 134 -6.11 5.42 -13.80
N ARG A 135 -5.76 6.18 -14.86
CA ARG A 135 -6.02 5.77 -16.26
C ARG A 135 -5.29 4.49 -16.64
N SER A 136 -4.06 4.32 -16.16
CA SER A 136 -3.29 3.09 -16.36
C SER A 136 -4.01 1.89 -15.75
N LEU A 137 -4.43 1.99 -14.49
CA LEU A 137 -5.14 0.91 -13.80
C LEU A 137 -6.47 0.53 -14.47
N ALA A 138 -7.22 1.51 -14.99
CA ALA A 138 -8.50 1.28 -15.64
C ALA A 138 -8.40 0.32 -16.85
N LYS A 139 -7.25 0.27 -17.54
CA LYS A 139 -7.03 -0.62 -18.68
C LYS A 139 -7.07 -2.09 -18.32
N TYR A 140 -6.75 -2.45 -17.08
CA TYR A 140 -6.65 -3.84 -16.62
C TYR A 140 -7.97 -4.41 -16.13
N VAL A 141 -9.00 -3.56 -15.97
CA VAL A 141 -10.35 -3.97 -15.57
C VAL A 141 -11.07 -4.59 -16.76
N LYS A 142 -11.63 -5.77 -16.59
CA LYS A 142 -12.54 -6.41 -17.58
C LYS A 142 -13.77 -5.55 -17.83
N PRO A 143 -14.42 -5.65 -19.02
CA PRO A 143 -15.76 -5.12 -19.19
C PRO A 143 -16.72 -5.64 -18.12
N GLY A 144 -17.41 -4.73 -17.42
CA GLY A 144 -18.27 -5.05 -16.27
C GLY A 144 -17.54 -5.32 -14.96
N GLY A 145 -16.22 -5.25 -14.93
CA GLY A 145 -15.42 -5.35 -13.71
C GLY A 145 -15.42 -4.05 -12.89
N GLN A 146 -14.64 -4.03 -11.80
CA GLN A 146 -14.63 -2.93 -10.83
C GLN A 146 -13.22 -2.38 -10.63
N LEU A 147 -13.06 -1.04 -10.70
CA LEU A 147 -11.87 -0.33 -10.25
C LEU A 147 -12.17 0.33 -8.89
N VAL A 148 -11.38 -0.02 -7.88
CA VAL A 148 -11.51 0.48 -6.51
C VAL A 148 -10.27 1.29 -6.15
N VAL A 149 -10.45 2.59 -5.97
CA VAL A 149 -9.35 3.51 -5.62
C VAL A 149 -9.77 4.42 -4.49
N ASP A 150 -8.81 4.92 -3.73
CA ASP A 150 -9.02 6.03 -2.82
C ASP A 150 -8.04 7.17 -3.10
N ALA A 151 -8.42 8.38 -2.73
CA ALA A 151 -7.58 9.56 -2.81
C ALA A 151 -7.79 10.43 -1.56
N TYR A 152 -6.71 11.11 -1.14
CA TYR A 152 -6.81 12.03 -0.02
C TYR A 152 -7.53 13.30 -0.43
N THR A 153 -8.52 13.70 0.36
CA THR A 153 -9.14 15.01 0.20
C THR A 153 -8.13 16.09 0.61
N ARG A 154 -7.92 17.08 -0.25
CA ARG A 154 -7.14 18.27 0.09
C ARG A 154 -8.00 19.16 0.99
N ASN A 155 -7.58 19.30 2.26
CA ASN A 155 -8.24 20.21 3.17
C ASN A 155 -7.19 21.17 3.79
N PHE A 156 -7.57 22.44 3.98
CA PHE A 156 -6.68 23.48 4.48
C PHE A 156 -6.14 23.18 5.88
N ALA A 157 -6.91 22.53 6.74
CA ALA A 157 -6.50 22.16 8.09
C ALA A 157 -5.33 21.13 8.09
N ALA A 158 -5.21 20.36 7.02
CA ALA A 158 -4.08 19.43 6.87
C ALA A 158 -2.75 20.16 6.69
N LEU A 159 -2.74 21.38 6.09
CA LEU A 159 -1.51 22.17 5.87
C LEU A 159 -0.92 22.71 7.17
N LEU A 160 -1.73 22.89 8.23
CA LEU A 160 -1.31 23.36 9.53
C LEU A 160 -0.66 22.29 10.42
N GLN A 161 -0.56 21.07 9.95
CA GLN A 161 0.07 19.97 10.72
C GLN A 161 1.58 20.15 10.79
N TRP A 162 2.15 19.91 11.97
CA TRP A 162 3.60 19.97 12.26
C TRP A 162 4.49 19.23 11.25
N LYS A 163 3.95 18.18 10.64
CA LYS A 163 4.68 17.44 9.58
C LYS A 163 5.09 18.33 8.40
N TYR A 164 4.33 19.35 8.05
CA TYR A 164 4.66 20.25 6.95
C TYR A 164 5.74 21.27 7.35
N VAL A 165 5.80 21.65 8.62
CA VAL A 165 6.85 22.52 9.15
C VAL A 165 8.19 21.79 9.21
N LEU A 166 8.18 20.52 9.64
CA LEU A 166 9.41 19.71 9.76
C LEU A 166 9.87 19.12 8.42
N ARG A 167 8.98 18.95 7.45
CA ARG A 167 9.25 18.27 6.18
C ARG A 167 10.40 18.85 5.36
N PRO A 168 10.62 20.19 5.25
CA PRO A 168 11.76 20.74 4.52
C PRO A 168 13.11 20.27 5.08
N ILE A 169 13.20 20.12 6.40
CA ILE A 169 14.42 19.68 7.11
C ILE A 169 14.56 18.17 6.95
N THR A 170 13.52 17.41 7.31
CA THR A 170 13.59 15.94 7.33
C THR A 170 13.79 15.32 5.95
N ARG A 171 13.34 15.98 4.88
CA ARG A 171 13.58 15.53 3.49
C ARG A 171 15.05 15.56 3.07
N ARG A 172 15.88 16.40 3.71
CA ARG A 172 17.33 16.51 3.45
C ARG A 172 18.16 15.57 4.31
N MET A 173 17.58 14.97 5.33
CA MET A 173 18.26 14.04 6.21
C MET A 173 18.35 12.63 5.58
N ARG A 174 19.42 11.90 5.88
CA ARG A 174 19.53 10.48 5.56
C ARG A 174 18.51 9.70 6.40
N LYS A 175 17.96 8.63 5.82
CA LYS A 175 16.81 7.89 6.39
C LYS A 175 17.16 7.23 7.73
N GLU A 176 18.33 6.60 7.80
CA GLU A 176 18.76 5.85 8.98
C GLU A 176 18.98 6.74 10.22
N PRO A 177 19.73 7.87 10.15
CA PRO A 177 19.82 8.81 11.26
C PRO A 177 18.47 9.44 11.65
N LEU A 178 17.64 9.78 10.67
CA LEU A 178 16.30 10.34 10.92
C LEU A 178 15.43 9.32 11.65
N TYR A 179 15.46 8.06 11.25
CA TYR A 179 14.73 6.99 11.90
C TYR A 179 15.14 6.83 13.37
N ARG A 180 16.45 6.73 13.65
CA ARG A 180 16.97 6.66 15.03
C ARG A 180 16.56 7.85 15.87
N LEU A 181 16.61 9.06 15.30
CA LEU A 181 16.15 10.27 15.99
C LEU A 181 14.68 10.16 16.40
N ILE A 182 13.83 9.69 15.49
CA ILE A 182 12.38 9.51 15.73
C ILE A 182 12.15 8.44 16.82
N GLU A 183 12.88 7.33 16.79
CA GLU A 183 12.78 6.28 17.83
C GLU A 183 13.10 6.81 19.23
N VAL A 184 14.05 7.72 19.35
CA VAL A 184 14.44 8.32 20.66
C VAL A 184 13.42 9.40 21.09
N VAL A 185 12.98 10.25 20.17
CA VAL A 185 12.16 11.43 20.49
C VAL A 185 10.68 11.08 20.67
N THR A 186 10.16 10.10 19.92
CA THR A 186 8.71 9.80 19.92
C THR A 186 8.19 9.21 21.24
N PRO A 187 8.84 8.23 21.90
CA PRO A 187 8.32 7.61 23.11
C PRO A 187 7.98 8.60 24.23
N PRO A 188 8.83 9.57 24.59
CA PRO A 188 8.50 10.54 25.63
C PRO A 188 7.39 11.52 25.25
N LEU A 189 7.09 11.70 23.95
CA LEU A 189 6.02 12.58 23.47
C LEU A 189 4.64 11.92 23.47
N VAL A 190 4.56 10.58 23.45
CA VAL A 190 3.29 9.83 23.40
C VAL A 190 2.37 10.13 24.60
N PRO A 191 2.84 10.16 25.85
CA PRO A 191 1.99 10.52 27.00
C PRO A 191 1.39 11.92 26.88
N ALA A 192 2.22 12.92 26.48
CA ALA A 192 1.76 14.28 26.26
C ALA A 192 0.69 14.38 25.16
N ALA A 193 0.88 13.68 24.05
CA ALA A 193 -0.08 13.63 22.95
C ALA A 193 -1.41 12.95 23.37
N LYS A 194 -1.35 11.92 24.20
CA LYS A 194 -2.56 11.26 24.77
C LYS A 194 -3.31 12.19 25.73
N PHE A 195 -2.60 12.99 26.51
CA PHE A 195 -3.20 13.97 27.43
C PHE A 195 -3.93 15.09 26.67
N LEU A 196 -3.35 15.60 25.57
CA LEU A 196 -3.93 16.67 24.74
C LEU A 196 -5.13 16.21 23.87
N ARG A 197 -5.39 14.90 23.75
CA ARG A 197 -6.54 14.36 23.02
C ARG A 197 -7.75 14.04 23.91
N ARG A 198 -7.65 14.23 25.20
CA ARG A 198 -8.75 14.13 26.18
C ARG A 198 -9.39 15.49 26.38
#